data_0238eb92964b8506ea058fc870d19b5e
#
_entry.id   0238eb92964b8506ea058fc870d19b5e
#
_cell.length_a   1.000
_cell.length_b   1.000
_cell.length_c   1.000
_cell.angle_alpha   90.00
_cell.angle_beta   90.00
_cell.angle_gamma   90.00
#
_symmetry.space_group_name_H-M   'P 1'
#
loop_
_entity.id
_entity.type
_entity.pdbx_description
1 polymer ?
#
loop_
_entity_poly.entity_id
_entity_poly.type
_entity_poly.pdbx_seq_one_letter_code
_entity_poly.pdbx_strand_id
1 'polypeptide(L)'
;MKRATLRPDHLLPEHSVPPPWPGREVRLDGTVTYVRDTPATAPGAEPALYVHGLGGSSQNWTDLAYLLADHLDGQAIDLPGFGRSEPGRRYTVPAFADRVIRWIEHSGRGPVHLFGNSLGGAISVQVAGTRPDLVRSLTLISPALPFLDFRRSLQGRMLPLLAIPRGERLAAWRLAQIAPEVMAQQVMESCVADLSRICDQRREEALEEIRVRHEAAHYAAAYVRTFRGLVSSFLRSYLPGSGSLWRLAATVEAPTLVVGGRADRLVDVRVAPQTARVVPDSRLLMLDGVGHVAQLEVPRLVARAVLGLLTETGDTARRSDMAG
;
A
#
# COMPACT_ATOMS: atom_id res chain seq x y z
N MET A 1 5.02 5.58 -20.71
CA MET A 1 5.79 5.06 -19.56
C MET A 1 7.20 5.62 -19.60
N LYS A 2 7.60 6.36 -18.59
CA LYS A 2 8.94 6.91 -18.40
C LYS A 2 9.72 6.02 -17.41
N ARG A 3 11.04 6.12 -17.39
CA ARG A 3 11.85 5.54 -16.31
C ARG A 3 11.81 6.48 -15.10
N ALA A 4 11.74 5.94 -13.88
CA ALA A 4 11.80 6.77 -12.68
C ALA A 4 13.17 7.46 -12.54
N THR A 5 13.13 8.73 -12.16
CA THR A 5 14.33 9.51 -11.81
C THR A 5 14.67 9.27 -10.35
N LEU A 6 15.92 8.93 -10.06
CA LEU A 6 16.41 8.78 -8.69
C LEU A 6 17.16 10.05 -8.27
N ARG A 7 16.64 10.75 -7.26
CA ARG A 7 17.35 11.89 -6.68
C ARG A 7 18.59 11.42 -5.92
N PRO A 8 19.61 12.29 -5.76
CA PRO A 8 20.80 11.97 -5.00
C PRO A 8 20.48 11.54 -3.56
N ASP A 9 21.25 10.61 -3.02
CA ASP A 9 21.01 10.05 -1.67
C ASP A 9 21.24 11.06 -0.54
N HIS A 10 22.14 12.03 -0.73
CA HIS A 10 22.41 13.08 0.26
C HIS A 10 21.25 14.06 0.49
N LEU A 11 20.19 13.99 -0.31
CA LEU A 11 18.94 14.74 -0.08
C LEU A 11 18.00 14.05 0.93
N LEU A 12 18.34 12.85 1.37
CA LEU A 12 17.60 12.14 2.40
C LEU A 12 18.31 12.31 3.75
N PRO A 13 17.57 12.27 4.87
CA PRO A 13 18.16 12.27 6.19
C PRO A 13 19.15 11.10 6.36
N GLU A 14 20.07 11.24 7.31
CA GLU A 14 21.00 10.17 7.65
C GLU A 14 20.28 8.86 7.97
N HIS A 15 20.99 7.75 7.79
CA HIS A 15 20.39 6.45 8.06
C HIS A 15 20.12 6.31 9.56
N SER A 16 18.86 6.20 9.92
CA SER A 16 18.42 5.86 11.26
C SER A 16 17.26 4.85 11.17
N VAL A 17 17.04 4.14 12.25
CA VAL A 17 15.88 3.25 12.41
C VAL A 17 14.95 3.90 13.43
N PRO A 18 14.06 4.79 13.01
CA PRO A 18 13.16 5.47 13.94
C PRO A 18 12.20 4.47 14.60
N PRO A 19 11.75 4.71 15.82
CA PRO A 19 10.66 3.93 16.40
C PRO A 19 9.39 4.10 15.57
N PRO A 20 8.41 3.20 15.71
CA PRO A 20 7.12 3.38 15.06
C PRO A 20 6.51 4.73 15.45
N TRP A 21 5.99 5.46 14.46
CA TRP A 21 5.31 6.71 14.70
C TRP A 21 4.14 6.55 15.67
N PRO A 22 3.91 7.50 16.58
CA PRO A 22 2.77 7.46 17.46
C PRO A 22 1.47 7.45 16.67
N GLY A 23 0.48 6.71 17.17
CA GLY A 23 -0.81 6.60 16.50
C GLY A 23 -1.94 7.00 17.43
N ARG A 24 -3.08 7.29 16.83
CA ARG A 24 -4.31 7.67 17.50
C ARG A 24 -5.53 7.04 16.87
N GLU A 25 -6.58 6.91 17.64
CA GLU A 25 -7.88 6.47 17.17
C GLU A 25 -8.73 7.66 16.74
N VAL A 26 -9.36 7.54 15.58
CA VAL A 26 -10.29 8.53 15.05
C VAL A 26 -11.60 7.85 14.69
N ARG A 27 -12.71 8.35 15.21
CA ARG A 27 -14.04 7.85 14.87
C ARG A 27 -14.50 8.47 13.55
N LEU A 28 -14.51 7.65 12.49
CA LEU A 28 -14.96 8.02 11.15
C LEU A 28 -16.24 7.23 10.83
N ASP A 29 -17.35 7.93 10.61
CA ASP A 29 -18.68 7.33 10.33
C ASP A 29 -19.09 6.25 11.35
N GLY A 30 -18.85 6.52 12.63
CA GLY A 30 -19.21 5.62 13.72
C GLY A 30 -18.27 4.43 13.94
N THR A 31 -17.20 4.29 13.14
CA THR A 31 -16.21 3.19 13.23
C THR A 31 -14.83 3.77 13.53
N VAL A 32 -14.07 3.15 14.42
CA VAL A 32 -12.70 3.58 14.74
C VAL A 32 -11.75 3.26 13.60
N THR A 33 -11.03 4.27 13.12
CA THR A 33 -9.88 4.17 12.24
C THR A 33 -8.64 4.56 13.03
N TYR A 34 -7.65 3.69 13.07
CA TYR A 34 -6.36 4.00 13.67
C TYR A 34 -5.45 4.65 12.63
N VAL A 35 -4.77 5.71 13.03
CA VAL A 35 -3.86 6.45 12.15
C VAL A 35 -2.56 6.76 12.89
N ARG A 36 -1.44 6.65 12.18
CA ARG A 36 -0.16 7.17 12.62
C ARG A 36 0.12 8.45 11.87
N ASP A 37 0.31 9.53 12.60
CA ASP A 37 0.76 10.79 12.03
C ASP A 37 2.28 10.73 11.85
N THR A 38 2.77 11.13 10.68
CA THR A 38 4.19 11.20 10.32
C THR A 38 4.51 12.66 9.98
N PRO A 39 4.61 13.52 11.01
CA PRO A 39 4.65 14.97 10.83
C PRO A 39 5.88 15.40 10.03
N ALA A 40 5.69 16.46 9.26
CA ALA A 40 6.77 17.10 8.54
C ALA A 40 7.84 17.65 9.46
N THR A 41 9.09 17.59 9.00
CA THR A 41 10.28 18.17 9.68
C THR A 41 10.68 19.51 9.10
N ALA A 42 10.14 19.87 7.93
CA ALA A 42 10.42 21.15 7.27
C ALA A 42 9.12 21.89 6.89
N PRO A 43 9.14 23.25 6.81
CA PRO A 43 8.01 24.03 6.38
C PRO A 43 7.71 23.80 4.89
N GLY A 44 6.42 23.90 4.51
CA GLY A 44 5.98 23.73 3.13
C GLY A 44 5.85 22.29 2.66
N ALA A 45 5.98 21.31 3.56
CA ALA A 45 5.71 19.92 3.26
C ALA A 45 4.23 19.71 2.89
N GLU A 46 4.01 18.87 1.87
CA GLU A 46 2.68 18.62 1.33
C GLU A 46 2.02 17.39 1.98
N PRO A 47 0.66 17.35 2.05
CA PRO A 47 -0.03 16.25 2.70
C PRO A 47 0.17 14.93 1.96
N ALA A 48 0.46 13.86 2.71
CA ALA A 48 0.59 12.51 2.20
C ALA A 48 -0.30 11.52 2.97
N LEU A 49 -0.75 10.47 2.27
CA LEU A 49 -1.51 9.38 2.86
C LEU A 49 -0.94 8.03 2.42
N TYR A 50 -0.67 7.17 3.39
CA TYR A 50 -0.08 5.84 3.17
C TYR A 50 -1.10 4.73 3.46
N VAL A 51 -1.29 3.83 2.48
CA VAL A 51 -2.27 2.73 2.53
C VAL A 51 -1.56 1.39 2.41
N HIS A 52 -1.61 0.59 3.47
CA HIS A 52 -0.92 -0.70 3.58
C HIS A 52 -1.57 -1.82 2.74
N GLY A 53 -0.84 -2.93 2.58
CA GLY A 53 -1.28 -4.15 1.91
C GLY A 53 -2.12 -5.08 2.79
N LEU A 54 -2.56 -6.21 2.20
CA LEU A 54 -3.30 -7.25 2.90
C LEU A 54 -2.47 -7.82 4.06
N GLY A 55 -3.04 -7.80 5.26
CA GLY A 55 -2.33 -8.24 6.47
C GLY A 55 -1.27 -7.27 6.97
N GLY A 56 -1.15 -6.10 6.40
CA GLY A 56 -0.29 -5.02 6.87
C GLY A 56 -0.95 -4.11 7.92
N SER A 57 -0.26 -3.03 8.25
CA SER A 57 -0.76 -1.91 9.06
C SER A 57 -0.03 -0.61 8.68
N SER A 58 -0.46 0.49 9.27
CA SER A 58 0.20 1.80 9.16
C SER A 58 1.70 1.77 9.48
N GLN A 59 2.15 0.83 10.32
CA GLN A 59 3.55 0.66 10.69
C GLN A 59 4.45 0.29 9.50
N ASN A 60 3.91 -0.29 8.44
CA ASN A 60 4.69 -0.65 7.24
C ASN A 60 5.30 0.56 6.50
N TRP A 61 4.98 1.76 6.91
CA TRP A 61 5.43 3.00 6.28
C TRP A 61 6.45 3.78 7.10
N THR A 62 6.82 3.28 8.31
CA THR A 62 7.67 4.00 9.26
C THR A 62 8.95 4.54 8.63
N ASP A 63 9.74 3.69 7.96
CA ASP A 63 11.03 4.10 7.38
C ASP A 63 10.86 5.04 6.20
N LEU A 64 9.94 4.72 5.28
CA LEU A 64 9.71 5.56 4.11
C LEU A 64 9.16 6.93 4.49
N ALA A 65 8.22 6.99 5.43
CA ALA A 65 7.66 8.26 5.91
C ALA A 65 8.73 9.13 6.60
N TYR A 66 9.61 8.52 7.39
CA TYR A 66 10.75 9.21 8.00
C TYR A 66 11.67 9.85 6.95
N LEU A 67 12.02 9.08 5.92
CA LEU A 67 12.90 9.56 4.85
C LEU A 67 12.28 10.68 4.00
N LEU A 68 10.95 10.81 4.01
CA LEU A 68 10.22 11.82 3.24
C LEU A 68 9.72 12.98 4.09
N ALA A 69 9.98 13.00 5.42
CA ALA A 69 9.39 13.97 6.34
C ALA A 69 9.79 15.44 6.07
N ASP A 70 10.91 15.70 5.40
CA ASP A 70 11.27 17.05 4.97
C ASP A 70 10.38 17.58 3.81
N HIS A 71 9.66 16.69 3.14
CA HIS A 71 8.87 17.02 1.97
C HIS A 71 7.38 16.75 2.12
N LEU A 72 7.04 15.78 2.97
CA LEU A 72 5.68 15.28 3.12
C LEU A 72 5.25 15.29 4.59
N ASP A 73 4.09 15.89 4.85
CA ASP A 73 3.37 15.77 6.11
C ASP A 73 2.40 14.58 6.00
N GLY A 74 2.79 13.44 6.54
CA GLY A 74 2.16 12.16 6.24
C GLY A 74 1.16 11.68 7.29
N GLN A 75 0.25 10.84 6.84
CA GLN A 75 -0.60 9.99 7.68
C GLN A 75 -0.60 8.57 7.12
N ALA A 76 -0.42 7.57 7.98
CA ALA A 76 -0.56 6.17 7.63
C ALA A 76 -1.78 5.59 8.36
N ILE A 77 -2.76 5.07 7.61
CA ILE A 77 -4.00 4.53 8.18
C ILE A 77 -3.99 3.02 8.25
N ASP A 78 -4.62 2.48 9.30
CA ASP A 78 -4.99 1.07 9.34
C ASP A 78 -6.33 0.88 8.64
N LEU A 79 -6.37 0.02 7.62
CA LEU A 79 -7.60 -0.33 6.92
C LEU A 79 -8.58 -1.06 7.86
N PRO A 80 -9.91 -0.95 7.65
CA PRO A 80 -10.90 -1.62 8.48
C PRO A 80 -10.64 -3.11 8.69
N GLY A 81 -10.53 -3.53 9.95
CA GLY A 81 -10.24 -4.91 10.35
C GLY A 81 -8.75 -5.30 10.33
N PHE A 82 -7.86 -4.33 10.14
CA PHE A 82 -6.40 -4.50 10.19
C PHE A 82 -5.78 -3.55 11.20
N GLY A 83 -4.57 -3.88 11.63
CA GLY A 83 -3.86 -3.12 12.67
C GLY A 83 -4.74 -2.94 13.92
N ARG A 84 -4.98 -1.70 14.30
CA ARG A 84 -5.83 -1.31 15.45
C ARG A 84 -7.17 -0.72 15.04
N SER A 85 -7.51 -0.74 13.73
CA SER A 85 -8.81 -0.28 13.24
C SER A 85 -9.91 -1.30 13.49
N GLU A 86 -11.10 -0.81 13.84
CA GLU A 86 -12.29 -1.65 13.98
C GLU A 86 -12.66 -2.36 12.67
N PRO A 87 -13.35 -3.52 12.75
CA PRO A 87 -13.79 -4.25 11.57
C PRO A 87 -14.81 -3.47 10.74
N GLY A 88 -14.65 -3.56 9.41
CA GLY A 88 -15.60 -2.98 8.46
C GLY A 88 -16.78 -3.91 8.15
N ARG A 89 -17.83 -3.34 7.56
CA ARG A 89 -19.00 -4.11 7.08
C ARG A 89 -18.70 -4.89 5.79
N ARG A 90 -17.85 -4.34 4.93
CA ARG A 90 -17.49 -4.91 3.62
C ARG A 90 -15.98 -4.90 3.44
N TYR A 91 -15.46 -5.97 2.83
CA TYR A 91 -14.03 -6.20 2.61
C TYR A 91 -13.74 -6.33 1.11
N THR A 92 -14.08 -5.29 0.35
CA THR A 92 -13.85 -5.21 -1.11
C THR A 92 -13.01 -3.99 -1.43
N VAL A 93 -12.29 -4.00 -2.56
CA VAL A 93 -11.49 -2.86 -3.00
C VAL A 93 -12.29 -1.55 -3.04
N PRO A 94 -13.51 -1.50 -3.62
CA PRO A 94 -14.32 -0.28 -3.58
C PRO A 94 -14.70 0.18 -2.16
N ALA A 95 -15.00 -0.75 -1.24
CA ALA A 95 -15.35 -0.38 0.14
C ALA A 95 -14.15 0.18 0.92
N PHE A 96 -12.96 -0.33 0.69
CA PHE A 96 -11.74 0.24 1.26
C PHE A 96 -11.39 1.58 0.62
N ALA A 97 -11.59 1.72 -0.71
CA ALA A 97 -11.38 3.00 -1.39
C ALA A 97 -12.33 4.08 -0.86
N ASP A 98 -13.60 3.75 -0.63
CA ASP A 98 -14.57 4.64 0.01
C ASP A 98 -14.08 5.09 1.41
N ARG A 99 -13.53 4.19 2.21
CA ARG A 99 -12.93 4.55 3.52
C ARG A 99 -11.74 5.49 3.38
N VAL A 100 -10.87 5.27 2.40
CA VAL A 100 -9.71 6.15 2.13
C VAL A 100 -10.18 7.53 1.66
N ILE A 101 -11.15 7.60 0.75
CA ILE A 101 -11.76 8.85 0.28
C ILE A 101 -12.32 9.64 1.48
N ARG A 102 -13.15 8.99 2.30
CA ARG A 102 -13.73 9.62 3.49
C ARG A 102 -12.69 10.08 4.49
N TRP A 103 -11.57 9.33 4.61
CA TRP A 103 -10.45 9.77 5.45
C TRP A 103 -9.82 11.05 4.91
N ILE A 104 -9.54 11.14 3.61
CA ILE A 104 -8.96 12.34 2.99
C ILE A 104 -9.90 13.55 3.22
N GLU A 105 -11.19 13.38 2.95
CA GLU A 105 -12.21 14.42 3.16
C GLU A 105 -12.31 14.84 4.64
N HIS A 106 -12.37 13.88 5.56
CA HIS A 106 -12.45 14.13 7.00
C HIS A 106 -11.22 14.85 7.55
N SER A 107 -10.04 14.50 7.04
CA SER A 107 -8.77 15.11 7.48
C SER A 107 -8.65 16.59 7.10
N GLY A 108 -9.39 17.04 6.09
CA GLY A 108 -9.33 18.39 5.54
C GLY A 108 -7.97 18.75 4.91
N ARG A 109 -7.10 17.79 4.65
CA ARG A 109 -5.72 17.99 4.19
C ARG A 109 -5.53 17.82 2.68
N GLY A 110 -6.53 17.21 1.99
CA GLY A 110 -6.42 16.88 0.57
C GLY A 110 -6.43 18.09 -0.35
N PRO A 111 -5.98 17.92 -1.62
CA PRO A 111 -5.51 16.65 -2.19
C PRO A 111 -4.18 16.17 -1.62
N VAL A 112 -3.97 14.84 -1.60
CA VAL A 112 -2.80 14.22 -0.97
C VAL A 112 -1.87 13.55 -1.99
N HIS A 113 -0.60 13.39 -1.63
CA HIS A 113 0.29 12.40 -2.23
C HIS A 113 -0.11 11.02 -1.70
N LEU A 114 -0.71 10.19 -2.55
CA LEU A 114 -1.28 8.91 -2.16
C LEU A 114 -0.30 7.77 -2.41
N PHE A 115 -0.01 7.00 -1.36
CA PHE A 115 0.88 5.84 -1.42
C PHE A 115 0.10 4.55 -1.18
N GLY A 116 0.36 3.52 -1.96
CA GLY A 116 -0.28 2.22 -1.78
C GLY A 116 0.62 1.05 -2.08
N ASN A 117 0.71 0.09 -1.13
CA ASN A 117 1.41 -1.17 -1.36
C ASN A 117 0.41 -2.32 -1.56
N SER A 118 0.63 -3.17 -2.55
CA SER A 118 -0.15 -4.39 -2.77
C SER A 118 -1.67 -4.11 -2.87
N LEU A 119 -2.48 -4.63 -1.95
CA LEU A 119 -3.91 -4.28 -1.80
C LEU A 119 -4.11 -2.77 -1.70
N GLY A 120 -3.28 -2.09 -0.91
CA GLY A 120 -3.28 -0.62 -0.80
C GLY A 120 -3.06 0.05 -2.16
N GLY A 121 -2.23 -0.54 -3.03
CA GLY A 121 -2.05 -0.09 -4.41
C GLY A 121 -3.32 -0.22 -5.26
N ALA A 122 -4.04 -1.35 -5.16
CA ALA A 122 -5.34 -1.53 -5.83
C ALA A 122 -6.39 -0.53 -5.32
N ILE A 123 -6.41 -0.29 -4.01
CA ILE A 123 -7.27 0.72 -3.36
C ILE A 123 -6.92 2.12 -3.87
N SER A 124 -5.63 2.47 -3.91
CA SER A 124 -5.16 3.79 -4.35
C SER A 124 -5.46 4.05 -5.82
N VAL A 125 -5.39 3.04 -6.69
CA VAL A 125 -5.86 3.13 -8.09
C VAL A 125 -7.36 3.38 -8.15
N GLN A 126 -8.16 2.70 -7.31
CA GLN A 126 -9.60 2.94 -7.23
C GLN A 126 -9.90 4.37 -6.78
N VAL A 127 -9.21 4.89 -5.77
CA VAL A 127 -9.35 6.28 -5.30
C VAL A 127 -8.99 7.27 -6.41
N ALA A 128 -7.78 7.15 -6.98
CA ALA A 128 -7.29 8.08 -8.00
C ALA A 128 -8.14 8.08 -9.28
N GLY A 129 -8.69 6.91 -9.67
CA GLY A 129 -9.54 6.81 -10.86
C GLY A 129 -10.99 7.23 -10.64
N THR A 130 -11.47 7.34 -9.38
CA THR A 130 -12.84 7.76 -9.07
C THR A 130 -12.92 9.18 -8.48
N ARG A 131 -11.85 9.64 -7.81
CA ARG A 131 -11.74 10.96 -7.18
C ARG A 131 -10.37 11.58 -7.48
N PRO A 132 -10.10 11.91 -8.75
CA PRO A 132 -8.84 12.54 -9.16
C PRO A 132 -8.58 13.86 -8.42
N ASP A 133 -9.62 14.58 -8.03
CA ASP A 133 -9.57 15.81 -7.23
C ASP A 133 -8.90 15.64 -5.85
N LEU A 134 -8.82 14.43 -5.32
CA LEU A 134 -8.23 14.14 -4.01
C LEU A 134 -6.77 13.65 -4.08
N VAL A 135 -6.23 13.43 -5.29
CA VAL A 135 -4.90 12.80 -5.45
C VAL A 135 -3.95 13.71 -6.21
N ARG A 136 -2.95 14.23 -5.53
CA ARG A 136 -1.91 15.11 -6.08
C ARG A 136 -0.85 14.34 -6.86
N SER A 137 -0.43 13.22 -6.33
CA SER A 137 0.40 12.23 -7.01
C SER A 137 0.12 10.83 -6.45
N LEU A 138 0.50 9.80 -7.20
CA LEU A 138 0.25 8.41 -6.83
C LEU A 138 1.56 7.61 -6.81
N THR A 139 1.87 6.95 -5.69
CA THR A 139 3.00 6.01 -5.58
C THR A 139 2.47 4.60 -5.32
N LEU A 140 2.70 3.70 -6.26
CA LEU A 140 2.25 2.31 -6.23
C LEU A 140 3.44 1.38 -6.04
N ILE A 141 3.48 0.62 -4.93
CA ILE A 141 4.53 -0.34 -4.65
C ILE A 141 3.95 -1.75 -4.76
N SER A 142 4.45 -2.54 -5.71
CA SER A 142 3.96 -3.90 -5.99
C SER A 142 2.41 -3.97 -6.01
N PRO A 143 1.70 -3.11 -6.79
CA PRO A 143 0.25 -2.97 -6.69
C PRO A 143 -0.45 -4.28 -7.05
N ALA A 144 -1.44 -4.68 -6.24
CA ALA A 144 -2.25 -5.87 -6.50
C ALA A 144 -3.33 -5.59 -7.55
N LEU A 145 -2.93 -5.35 -8.80
CA LEU A 145 -3.85 -5.25 -9.94
C LEU A 145 -4.11 -6.64 -10.55
N PRO A 146 -5.22 -6.81 -11.29
CA PRO A 146 -5.64 -8.12 -11.76
C PRO A 146 -4.59 -8.84 -12.61
N PHE A 147 -4.25 -10.07 -12.24
CA PHE A 147 -3.42 -10.98 -13.03
C PHE A 147 -4.01 -12.39 -12.99
N LEU A 148 -3.80 -13.18 -14.05
CA LEU A 148 -4.41 -14.50 -14.20
C LEU A 148 -3.54 -15.64 -13.68
N ASP A 149 -2.24 -15.43 -13.53
CA ASP A 149 -1.30 -16.48 -13.13
C ASP A 149 -1.17 -16.60 -11.61
N PHE A 150 -2.26 -17.04 -10.95
CA PHE A 150 -2.29 -17.27 -9.51
C PHE A 150 -1.41 -18.44 -9.03
N ARG A 151 -0.94 -19.29 -9.95
CA ARG A 151 -0.13 -20.48 -9.60
C ARG A 151 1.22 -20.11 -8.98
N ARG A 152 1.73 -18.93 -9.30
CA ARG A 152 3.00 -18.41 -8.80
C ARG A 152 2.89 -17.65 -7.47
N SER A 153 1.68 -17.27 -7.06
CA SER A 153 1.48 -16.57 -5.79
C SER A 153 1.22 -17.57 -4.66
N LEU A 154 1.86 -17.34 -3.52
CA LEU A 154 1.63 -18.15 -2.30
C LEU A 154 0.14 -18.12 -1.91
N GLN A 155 -0.53 -17.00 -2.11
CA GLN A 155 -1.95 -16.78 -1.84
C GLN A 155 -2.86 -17.58 -2.79
N GLY A 156 -2.40 -17.91 -3.98
CA GLY A 156 -3.15 -18.76 -4.93
C GLY A 156 -3.47 -20.15 -4.41
N ARG A 157 -2.67 -20.65 -3.45
CA ARG A 157 -2.92 -21.93 -2.76
C ARG A 157 -4.19 -21.92 -1.90
N MET A 158 -4.68 -20.74 -1.49
CA MET A 158 -5.92 -20.60 -0.72
C MET A 158 -7.18 -20.56 -1.60
N LEU A 159 -7.05 -20.36 -2.91
CA LEU A 159 -8.20 -20.24 -3.82
C LEU A 159 -9.17 -21.44 -3.78
N PRO A 160 -8.70 -22.71 -3.79
CA PRO A 160 -9.60 -23.86 -3.71
C PRO A 160 -10.43 -23.88 -2.41
N LEU A 161 -9.85 -23.43 -1.29
CA LEU A 161 -10.53 -23.37 0.00
C LEU A 161 -11.67 -22.33 0.01
N LEU A 162 -11.49 -21.21 -0.71
CA LEU A 162 -12.52 -20.18 -0.83
C LEU A 162 -13.70 -20.58 -1.73
N ALA A 163 -13.52 -21.57 -2.60
CA ALA A 163 -14.55 -22.07 -3.50
C ALA A 163 -15.54 -23.03 -2.81
N ILE A 164 -15.20 -23.60 -1.63
CA ILE A 164 -16.09 -24.53 -0.92
C ILE A 164 -17.09 -23.79 -0.01
N PRO A 165 -18.34 -24.28 0.13
CA PRO A 165 -19.28 -23.74 1.11
C PRO A 165 -18.69 -23.72 2.53
N ARG A 166 -18.80 -22.59 3.21
CA ARG A 166 -18.18 -22.32 4.52
C ARG A 166 -16.64 -22.38 4.57
N GLY A 167 -15.97 -22.53 3.43
CA GLY A 167 -14.48 -22.55 3.35
C GLY A 167 -13.83 -21.30 3.93
N GLU A 168 -14.51 -20.13 3.85
CA GLU A 168 -14.07 -18.88 4.48
C GLU A 168 -13.91 -19.04 6.00
N ARG A 169 -14.86 -19.70 6.69
CA ARG A 169 -14.80 -19.93 8.14
C ARG A 169 -13.67 -20.88 8.51
N LEU A 170 -13.50 -21.95 7.71
CA LEU A 170 -12.41 -22.91 7.91
C LEU A 170 -11.05 -22.26 7.68
N ALA A 171 -10.92 -21.44 6.64
CA ALA A 171 -9.69 -20.69 6.37
C ALA A 171 -9.35 -19.72 7.50
N ALA A 172 -10.32 -18.97 8.00
CA ALA A 172 -10.13 -18.06 9.13
C ALA A 172 -9.77 -18.82 10.43
N TRP A 173 -10.42 -19.93 10.69
CA TRP A 173 -10.08 -20.77 11.84
C TRP A 173 -8.66 -21.31 11.75
N ARG A 174 -8.23 -21.84 10.60
CA ARG A 174 -6.85 -22.29 10.38
C ARG A 174 -5.83 -21.17 10.54
N LEU A 175 -6.12 -20.00 10.00
CA LEU A 175 -5.25 -18.82 10.11
C LEU A 175 -5.07 -18.42 11.59
N ALA A 176 -6.15 -18.44 12.37
CA ALA A 176 -6.12 -18.12 13.79
C ALA A 176 -5.35 -19.12 14.66
N GLN A 177 -5.08 -20.35 14.16
CA GLN A 177 -4.28 -21.36 14.87
C GLN A 177 -2.77 -21.22 14.64
N ILE A 178 -2.34 -20.37 13.71
CA ILE A 178 -0.91 -20.17 13.44
C ILE A 178 -0.32 -19.30 14.55
N ALA A 179 0.70 -19.78 15.24
CA ALA A 179 1.39 -19.00 16.25
C ALA A 179 1.96 -17.70 15.67
N PRO A 180 1.91 -16.57 16.40
CA PRO A 180 2.37 -15.27 15.91
C PRO A 180 3.81 -15.30 15.38
N GLU A 181 4.71 -16.00 16.01
CA GLU A 181 6.12 -16.14 15.62
C GLU A 181 6.26 -16.83 14.25
N VAL A 182 5.50 -17.92 14.05
CA VAL A 182 5.47 -18.66 12.78
C VAL A 182 4.87 -17.79 11.68
N MET A 183 3.79 -17.06 11.99
CA MET A 183 3.16 -16.16 11.05
C MET A 183 4.11 -15.01 10.66
N ALA A 184 4.82 -14.41 11.61
CA ALA A 184 5.77 -13.34 11.37
C ALA A 184 6.88 -13.79 10.42
N GLN A 185 7.45 -14.96 10.69
CA GLN A 185 8.49 -15.54 9.85
C GLN A 185 7.98 -15.80 8.42
N GLN A 186 6.82 -16.45 8.28
CA GLN A 186 6.22 -16.77 6.97
C GLN A 186 5.90 -15.49 6.16
N VAL A 187 5.38 -14.47 6.81
CA VAL A 187 5.09 -13.18 6.17
C VAL A 187 6.39 -12.53 5.70
N MET A 188 7.43 -12.47 6.54
CA MET A 188 8.72 -11.91 6.14
C MET A 188 9.35 -12.66 4.98
N GLU A 189 9.43 -13.99 5.05
CA GLU A 189 9.98 -14.83 3.99
C GLU A 189 9.21 -14.71 2.67
N SER A 190 7.91 -14.44 2.73
CA SER A 190 7.06 -14.27 1.56
C SER A 190 7.21 -12.88 0.93
N CYS A 191 7.37 -11.84 1.75
CA CYS A 191 7.34 -10.45 1.33
C CYS A 191 8.73 -9.89 0.99
N VAL A 192 9.76 -10.36 1.68
CA VAL A 192 11.14 -9.84 1.59
C VAL A 192 12.01 -10.82 0.80
N ALA A 193 12.78 -10.31 -0.15
CA ALA A 193 13.69 -11.14 -0.94
C ALA A 193 14.99 -11.43 -0.18
N ASP A 194 15.50 -10.43 0.54
CA ASP A 194 16.73 -10.51 1.32
C ASP A 194 16.48 -10.03 2.76
N LEU A 195 16.30 -11.01 3.66
CA LEU A 195 16.03 -10.75 5.08
C LEU A 195 17.18 -10.02 5.81
N SER A 196 18.40 -10.04 5.28
CA SER A 196 19.53 -9.31 5.88
C SER A 196 19.35 -7.79 5.83
N ARG A 197 18.46 -7.30 4.95
CA ARG A 197 18.12 -5.87 4.84
C ARG A 197 17.15 -5.39 5.92
N ILE A 198 16.49 -6.32 6.61
CA ILE A 198 15.57 -6.00 7.70
C ILE A 198 16.31 -6.14 9.02
N CYS A 199 16.51 -5.02 9.71
CA CYS A 199 17.20 -5.02 11.00
C CYS A 199 16.36 -5.69 12.10
N ASP A 200 17.00 -6.09 13.19
CA ASP A 200 16.35 -6.83 14.27
C ASP A 200 15.23 -6.03 14.91
N GLN A 201 15.39 -4.72 15.10
CA GLN A 201 14.32 -3.85 15.58
C GLN A 201 13.05 -3.99 14.72
N ARG A 202 13.14 -3.96 13.39
CA ARG A 202 11.99 -4.09 12.49
C ARG A 202 11.36 -5.48 12.54
N ARG A 203 12.17 -6.52 12.80
CA ARG A 203 11.66 -7.89 12.98
C ARG A 203 10.87 -8.02 14.28
N GLU A 204 11.38 -7.46 15.37
CA GLU A 204 10.71 -7.44 16.67
C GLU A 204 9.41 -6.64 16.61
N GLU A 205 9.41 -5.45 16.01
CA GLU A 205 8.23 -4.62 15.80
C GLU A 205 7.18 -5.32 14.93
N ALA A 206 7.59 -6.03 13.88
CA ALA A 206 6.67 -6.80 13.05
C ALA A 206 6.05 -7.99 13.80
N LEU A 207 6.83 -8.67 14.64
CA LEU A 207 6.32 -9.74 15.51
C LEU A 207 5.31 -9.19 16.51
N GLU A 208 5.61 -8.09 17.17
CA GLU A 208 4.70 -7.46 18.13
C GLU A 208 3.39 -7.03 17.47
N GLU A 209 3.46 -6.45 16.28
CA GLU A 209 2.29 -6.06 15.50
C GLU A 209 1.42 -7.29 15.12
N ILE A 210 2.04 -8.45 14.85
CA ILE A 210 1.33 -9.69 14.58
C ILE A 210 0.71 -10.26 15.86
N ARG A 211 1.35 -10.15 17.02
CA ARG A 211 0.78 -10.55 18.31
C ARG A 211 -0.48 -9.75 18.63
N VAL A 212 -0.40 -8.43 18.53
CA VAL A 212 -1.56 -7.54 18.74
C VAL A 212 -2.73 -7.91 17.81
N ARG A 213 -2.45 -8.21 16.54
CA ARG A 213 -3.49 -8.64 15.59
C ARG A 213 -4.04 -10.02 15.90
N HIS A 214 -3.22 -10.92 16.38
CA HIS A 214 -3.63 -12.31 16.74
C HIS A 214 -4.64 -12.29 17.88
N GLU A 215 -4.53 -11.36 18.80
CA GLU A 215 -5.48 -11.14 19.89
C GLU A 215 -6.83 -10.58 19.41
N ALA A 216 -6.86 -9.93 18.26
CA ALA A 216 -8.08 -9.37 17.68
C ALA A 216 -8.96 -10.47 17.04
N ALA A 217 -10.03 -10.87 17.73
CA ALA A 217 -10.92 -11.96 17.30
C ALA A 217 -11.46 -11.85 15.86
N HIS A 218 -11.50 -10.65 15.29
CA HIS A 218 -11.98 -10.39 13.94
C HIS A 218 -10.91 -10.51 12.85
N TYR A 219 -9.61 -10.49 13.21
CA TYR A 219 -8.52 -10.35 12.25
C TYR A 219 -8.49 -11.46 11.18
N ALA A 220 -8.54 -12.72 11.60
CA ALA A 220 -8.50 -13.85 10.67
C ALA A 220 -9.68 -13.81 9.67
N ALA A 221 -10.87 -13.47 10.15
CA ALA A 221 -12.04 -13.31 9.29
C ALA A 221 -11.91 -12.11 8.34
N ALA A 222 -11.41 -10.97 8.83
CA ALA A 222 -11.15 -9.78 8.01
C ALA A 222 -10.13 -10.09 6.90
N TYR A 223 -9.04 -10.78 7.23
CA TYR A 223 -8.01 -11.20 6.27
C TYR A 223 -8.61 -12.05 5.14
N VAL A 224 -9.32 -13.13 5.49
CA VAL A 224 -9.90 -14.06 4.51
C VAL A 224 -10.95 -13.38 3.64
N ARG A 225 -11.82 -12.54 4.23
CA ARG A 225 -12.84 -11.77 3.50
C ARG A 225 -12.22 -10.76 2.54
N THR A 226 -11.15 -10.07 2.98
CA THR A 226 -10.41 -9.13 2.14
C THR A 226 -9.74 -9.84 0.97
N PHE A 227 -9.09 -10.97 1.22
CA PHE A 227 -8.49 -11.77 0.15
C PHE A 227 -9.53 -12.22 -0.87
N ARG A 228 -10.68 -12.73 -0.41
CA ARG A 228 -11.81 -13.08 -1.28
C ARG A 228 -12.34 -11.87 -2.07
N GLY A 229 -12.45 -10.70 -1.43
CA GLY A 229 -12.86 -9.45 -2.08
C GLY A 229 -11.89 -9.03 -3.18
N LEU A 230 -10.58 -9.16 -2.94
CA LEU A 230 -9.53 -8.88 -3.92
C LEU A 230 -9.61 -9.84 -5.11
N VAL A 231 -9.72 -11.15 -4.87
CA VAL A 231 -9.90 -12.17 -5.92
C VAL A 231 -11.17 -11.89 -6.72
N SER A 232 -12.27 -11.54 -6.06
CA SER A 232 -13.52 -11.16 -6.73
C SER A 232 -13.34 -9.94 -7.63
N SER A 233 -12.57 -8.93 -7.20
CA SER A 233 -12.25 -7.76 -8.02
C SER A 233 -11.41 -8.13 -9.24
N PHE A 234 -10.49 -9.09 -9.10
CA PHE A 234 -9.69 -9.59 -10.22
C PHE A 234 -10.56 -10.30 -11.25
N LEU A 235 -11.41 -11.22 -10.82
CA LEU A 235 -12.30 -11.96 -11.71
C LEU A 235 -13.25 -11.01 -12.45
N ARG A 236 -13.85 -10.05 -11.74
CA ARG A 236 -14.73 -9.05 -12.35
C ARG A 236 -14.03 -8.21 -13.41
N SER A 237 -12.74 -7.95 -13.26
CA SER A 237 -11.98 -7.14 -14.23
C SER A 237 -11.93 -7.76 -15.63
N TYR A 238 -12.22 -9.05 -15.76
CA TYR A 238 -12.29 -9.76 -17.03
C TYR A 238 -13.73 -9.98 -17.54
N LEU A 239 -14.75 -9.51 -16.80
CA LEU A 239 -16.14 -9.59 -17.20
C LEU A 239 -16.58 -8.31 -17.93
N PRO A 240 -17.43 -8.40 -18.97
CA PRO A 240 -18.00 -7.24 -19.65
C PRO A 240 -18.81 -6.37 -18.67
N GLY A 241 -18.74 -5.05 -18.82
CA GLY A 241 -19.55 -4.08 -18.06
C GLY A 241 -19.16 -3.88 -16.60
N SER A 242 -18.19 -4.62 -16.05
CA SER A 242 -17.74 -4.45 -14.67
C SER A 242 -16.73 -3.30 -14.54
N GLY A 243 -16.66 -2.67 -13.35
CA GLY A 243 -15.61 -1.73 -12.99
C GLY A 243 -14.26 -2.43 -12.90
N SER A 244 -13.50 -2.46 -14.01
CA SER A 244 -12.18 -3.06 -14.04
C SER A 244 -11.15 -2.12 -13.44
N LEU A 245 -10.31 -2.63 -12.51
CA LEU A 245 -9.17 -1.87 -11.97
C LEU A 245 -8.20 -1.42 -13.08
N TRP A 246 -8.07 -2.19 -14.17
CA TRP A 246 -7.29 -1.77 -15.33
C TRP A 246 -7.91 -0.58 -16.07
N ARG A 247 -9.23 -0.50 -16.17
CA ARG A 247 -9.90 0.68 -16.74
C ARG A 247 -9.73 1.90 -15.86
N LEU A 248 -9.87 1.74 -14.55
CA LEU A 248 -9.61 2.82 -13.59
C LEU A 248 -8.15 3.27 -13.63
N ALA A 249 -7.19 2.36 -13.74
CA ALA A 249 -5.79 2.72 -13.91
C ALA A 249 -5.55 3.59 -15.17
N ALA A 250 -6.32 3.35 -16.24
CA ALA A 250 -6.24 4.13 -17.47
C ALA A 250 -6.86 5.56 -17.35
N THR A 251 -7.69 5.81 -16.33
CA THR A 251 -8.29 7.14 -16.06
C THR A 251 -7.57 7.91 -14.95
N VAL A 252 -6.47 7.40 -14.42
CA VAL A 252 -5.68 8.10 -13.40
C VAL A 252 -5.01 9.33 -14.01
N GLU A 253 -5.36 10.50 -13.50
CA GLU A 253 -4.81 11.80 -13.95
C GLU A 253 -3.53 12.17 -13.19
N ALA A 254 -3.42 11.72 -11.93
CA ALA A 254 -2.30 12.03 -11.06
C ALA A 254 -0.98 11.46 -11.60
N PRO A 255 0.11 12.26 -11.61
CA PRO A 255 1.46 11.76 -11.90
C PRO A 255 1.79 10.57 -11.01
N THR A 256 2.20 9.47 -11.62
CA THR A 256 2.30 8.18 -10.93
C THR A 256 3.72 7.60 -10.97
N LEU A 257 4.21 7.16 -9.81
CA LEU A 257 5.39 6.29 -9.67
C LEU A 257 4.93 4.86 -9.42
N VAL A 258 5.39 3.92 -10.24
CA VAL A 258 5.15 2.49 -10.04
C VAL A 258 6.48 1.82 -9.70
N VAL A 259 6.53 1.16 -8.55
CA VAL A 259 7.69 0.41 -8.05
C VAL A 259 7.36 -1.07 -8.03
N GLY A 260 8.24 -1.90 -8.57
CA GLY A 260 8.10 -3.36 -8.54
C GLY A 260 9.42 -4.06 -8.19
N GLY A 261 9.36 -5.06 -7.34
CA GLY A 261 10.47 -5.96 -7.06
C GLY A 261 10.52 -7.13 -8.05
N ARG A 262 11.71 -7.44 -8.59
CA ARG A 262 11.86 -8.60 -9.51
C ARG A 262 11.82 -9.95 -8.80
N ALA A 263 12.04 -9.95 -7.47
CA ALA A 263 11.94 -11.12 -6.63
C ALA A 263 10.60 -11.18 -5.85
N ASP A 264 9.59 -10.41 -6.27
CA ASP A 264 8.25 -10.46 -5.69
C ASP A 264 7.62 -11.86 -5.86
N ARG A 265 7.22 -12.47 -4.73
CA ARG A 265 6.62 -13.81 -4.68
C ARG A 265 5.10 -13.78 -4.53
N LEU A 266 4.51 -12.60 -4.33
CA LEU A 266 3.08 -12.43 -4.05
C LEU A 266 2.31 -11.86 -5.24
N VAL A 267 2.89 -10.87 -5.93
CA VAL A 267 2.34 -10.27 -7.14
C VAL A 267 3.25 -10.60 -8.32
N ASP A 268 2.65 -10.96 -9.45
CA ASP A 268 3.42 -11.26 -10.67
C ASP A 268 4.26 -10.04 -11.09
N VAL A 269 5.54 -10.27 -11.34
CA VAL A 269 6.51 -9.22 -11.71
C VAL A 269 6.09 -8.41 -12.94
N ARG A 270 5.20 -8.95 -13.78
CA ARG A 270 4.66 -8.27 -14.97
C ARG A 270 3.63 -7.19 -14.63
N VAL A 271 3.04 -7.22 -13.42
CA VAL A 271 1.98 -6.29 -13.02
C VAL A 271 2.49 -4.85 -12.94
N ALA A 272 3.64 -4.62 -12.31
CA ALA A 272 4.18 -3.26 -12.19
C ALA A 272 4.49 -2.63 -13.57
N PRO A 273 5.20 -3.28 -14.50
CA PRO A 273 5.36 -2.77 -15.86
C PRO A 273 4.04 -2.58 -16.62
N GLN A 274 3.07 -3.47 -16.45
CA GLN A 274 1.76 -3.33 -17.06
C GLN A 274 1.00 -2.12 -16.49
N THR A 275 1.02 -1.92 -15.17
CA THR A 275 0.44 -0.76 -14.51
C THR A 275 1.03 0.53 -15.08
N ALA A 276 2.35 0.60 -15.18
CA ALA A 276 3.03 1.77 -15.71
C ALA A 276 2.78 2.00 -17.22
N ARG A 277 2.36 0.99 -17.99
CA ARG A 277 1.92 1.20 -19.38
C ARG A 277 0.49 1.70 -19.48
N VAL A 278 -0.36 1.31 -18.55
CA VAL A 278 -1.80 1.64 -18.55
C VAL A 278 -2.06 3.04 -17.99
N VAL A 279 -1.35 3.42 -16.91
CA VAL A 279 -1.47 4.74 -16.31
C VAL A 279 -0.84 5.80 -17.24
N PRO A 280 -1.57 6.85 -17.65
CA PRO A 280 -1.13 7.80 -18.69
C PRO A 280 0.18 8.51 -18.37
N ASP A 281 0.30 9.14 -17.20
CA ASP A 281 1.53 9.83 -16.77
C ASP A 281 2.25 9.03 -15.69
N SER A 282 3.02 8.03 -16.09
CA SER A 282 3.67 7.09 -15.21
C SER A 282 5.18 7.01 -15.36
N ARG A 283 5.86 6.69 -14.25
CA ARG A 283 7.30 6.36 -14.14
C ARG A 283 7.42 4.97 -13.52
N LEU A 284 8.31 4.16 -14.07
CA LEU A 284 8.55 2.80 -13.59
C LEU A 284 9.93 2.68 -12.95
N LEU A 285 9.96 2.07 -11.77
CA LEU A 285 11.17 1.59 -11.08
C LEU A 285 11.06 0.08 -10.86
N MET A 286 11.89 -0.70 -11.55
CA MET A 286 12.01 -2.14 -11.29
C MET A 286 13.31 -2.40 -10.51
N LEU A 287 13.21 -3.11 -9.40
CA LEU A 287 14.27 -3.32 -8.43
C LEU A 287 14.75 -4.77 -8.46
N ASP A 288 16.02 -4.98 -8.79
CA ASP A 288 16.65 -6.29 -8.79
C ASP A 288 16.91 -6.77 -7.35
N GLY A 289 16.64 -8.06 -7.08
CA GLY A 289 16.84 -8.66 -5.77
C GLY A 289 15.97 -8.06 -4.65
N VAL A 290 14.83 -7.46 -4.98
CA VAL A 290 13.86 -6.87 -4.03
C VAL A 290 12.54 -7.61 -4.14
N GLY A 291 11.90 -7.83 -3.00
CA GLY A 291 10.62 -8.54 -2.88
C GLY A 291 9.40 -7.62 -3.02
N HIS A 292 8.35 -7.99 -2.29
CA HIS A 292 7.02 -7.38 -2.37
C HIS A 292 6.89 -6.04 -1.65
N VAL A 293 7.72 -5.79 -0.65
CA VAL A 293 7.62 -4.64 0.27
C VAL A 293 8.86 -3.74 0.16
N ALA A 294 9.08 -3.19 -1.04
CA ALA A 294 10.25 -2.36 -1.32
C ALA A 294 10.39 -1.16 -0.36
N GLN A 295 9.28 -0.64 0.18
CA GLN A 295 9.26 0.43 1.18
C GLN A 295 9.85 0.02 2.53
N LEU A 296 9.95 -1.28 2.81
CA LEU A 296 10.60 -1.84 3.99
C LEU A 296 12.00 -2.38 3.68
N GLU A 297 12.15 -3.04 2.52
CA GLU A 297 13.38 -3.73 2.14
C GLU A 297 14.49 -2.77 1.66
N VAL A 298 14.10 -1.72 0.92
CA VAL A 298 15.01 -0.70 0.35
C VAL A 298 14.39 0.71 0.41
N PRO A 299 14.01 1.19 1.61
CA PRO A 299 13.24 2.44 1.77
C PRO A 299 13.94 3.66 1.17
N ARG A 300 15.27 3.76 1.29
CA ARG A 300 16.05 4.88 0.72
C ARG A 300 15.93 4.95 -0.80
N LEU A 301 15.99 3.80 -1.48
CA LEU A 301 15.89 3.77 -2.93
C LEU A 301 14.50 4.17 -3.41
N VAL A 302 13.45 3.72 -2.69
CA VAL A 302 12.07 4.13 -2.94
C VAL A 302 11.89 5.62 -2.67
N ALA A 303 12.42 6.15 -1.56
CA ALA A 303 12.35 7.58 -1.23
C ALA A 303 13.01 8.46 -2.32
N ARG A 304 14.18 8.07 -2.83
CA ARG A 304 14.86 8.78 -3.93
C ARG A 304 14.00 8.85 -5.20
N ALA A 305 13.27 7.79 -5.52
CA ALA A 305 12.37 7.76 -6.66
C ALA A 305 11.12 8.64 -6.42
N VAL A 306 10.59 8.64 -5.19
CA VAL A 306 9.50 9.53 -4.78
C VAL A 306 9.92 10.99 -4.91
N LEU A 307 11.10 11.37 -4.40
CA LEU A 307 11.64 12.72 -4.55
C LEU A 307 11.82 13.11 -6.02
N GLY A 308 12.17 12.14 -6.88
CA GLY A 308 12.21 12.35 -8.33
C GLY A 308 10.84 12.74 -8.89
N LEU A 309 9.78 12.01 -8.51
CA LEU A 309 8.42 12.33 -8.90
C LEU A 309 7.99 13.70 -8.40
N LEU A 310 8.19 14.01 -7.11
CA LEU A 310 7.81 15.29 -6.50
C LEU A 310 8.50 16.49 -7.18
N THR A 311 9.78 16.35 -7.51
CA THR A 311 10.53 17.41 -8.23
C THR A 311 9.95 17.64 -9.62
N GLU A 312 9.72 16.57 -10.40
CA GLU A 312 9.15 16.67 -11.74
C GLU A 312 7.77 17.35 -11.75
N THR A 313 6.93 17.04 -10.76
CA THR A 313 5.58 17.60 -10.65
C THR A 313 5.58 19.05 -10.18
N GLY A 314 6.45 19.41 -9.23
CA GLY A 314 6.62 20.78 -8.76
C GLY A 314 7.17 21.70 -9.86
N ASP A 315 8.11 21.26 -10.67
CA ASP A 315 8.64 22.00 -11.81
C ASP A 315 7.59 22.19 -12.92
N THR A 316 6.70 21.22 -13.12
CA THR A 316 5.61 21.31 -14.09
C THR A 316 4.56 22.34 -13.66
N ALA A 317 4.17 22.33 -12.39
CA ALA A 317 3.23 23.32 -11.84
C ALA A 317 3.76 24.76 -11.96
N ARG A 318 5.03 25.00 -11.57
CA ARG A 318 5.66 26.31 -11.68
C ARG A 318 5.72 26.83 -13.13
N ARG A 319 5.94 25.94 -14.11
CA ARG A 319 5.98 26.33 -15.54
C ARG A 319 4.59 26.69 -16.08
N SER A 320 3.53 26.01 -15.62
CA SER A 320 2.15 26.37 -16.01
C SER A 320 1.73 27.72 -15.44
N ASP A 321 2.10 28.02 -14.19
CA ASP A 321 1.79 29.30 -13.54
C ASP A 321 2.55 30.49 -14.14
N MET A 322 3.70 30.26 -14.79
CA MET A 322 4.47 31.31 -15.51
C MET A 322 4.01 31.52 -16.95
N ALA A 323 3.19 30.62 -17.49
CA ALA A 323 2.72 30.67 -18.89
C ALA A 323 1.25 31.15 -19.04
N GLY A 324 0.52 31.30 -17.92
CA GLY A 324 -0.84 31.83 -17.84
C GLY A 324 -0.87 33.24 -17.29
#